data_60f0a181e4f21b32024877ac6a51d968
#
_entry.id   60f0a181e4f21b32024877ac6a51d968
#
_cell.length_a   1.000
_cell.length_b   1.000
_cell.length_c   1.000
_cell.angle_alpha   90.00
_cell.angle_beta   90.00
_cell.angle_gamma   90.00
#
_symmetry.space_group_name_H-M   'P 1'
#
loop_
_entity.id
_entity.type
_entity.pdbx_description
1 polymer ?
#
loop_
_entity_poly.entity_id
_entity_poly.type
_entity_poly.pdbx_seq_one_letter_code
_entity_poly.pdbx_strand_id
1 'polypeptide(L)'
;MKKISMVIVAISAMISLSGCHEDPTYVDSYFQRQSVIEELSNELKGQYSSIFIPVIYNASQEQMDYKSLWKGEVTENGQPIIHYTFGGYENRTVTLQQVPISWISFVIKDIKLAEAVKLLPDYDISIPYSFASSDEETGEASKMGKIIYSDSKVPVTLNYGGKQHLVLFNFKCPSQFVFDADKRPISPGRIQLELKSIIVDNVIVQEINGYLGGECFLSIMGKTDPISK
;
A
#
# COMPACT_ATOMS: atom_id res chain seq x y z
N MET A 1 9.79 10.60 62.78
CA MET A 1 9.86 10.40 61.30
C MET A 1 10.32 9.00 61.00
N LYS A 2 9.49 7.97 61.11
CA LYS A 2 9.82 6.57 60.82
C LYS A 2 8.57 5.70 60.65
N LYS A 3 7.61 6.11 59.82
CA LYS A 3 6.39 5.29 59.50
C LYS A 3 5.89 5.38 58.07
N ILE A 4 6.68 5.88 57.12
CA ILE A 4 6.23 6.02 55.71
C ILE A 4 6.90 5.00 54.77
N SER A 5 7.95 4.30 55.21
CA SER A 5 8.70 3.39 54.33
C SER A 5 8.10 1.96 54.19
N MET A 6 7.03 1.61 54.91
CA MET A 6 6.53 0.21 54.93
C MET A 6 5.28 -0.01 54.06
N VAL A 7 4.70 1.05 53.47
CA VAL A 7 3.50 0.92 52.61
C VAL A 7 3.87 0.75 51.12
N ILE A 8 5.06 1.18 50.73
CA ILE A 8 5.45 1.13 49.29
C ILE A 8 5.91 -0.28 48.85
N VAL A 9 6.41 -1.12 49.77
CA VAL A 9 6.87 -2.49 49.43
C VAL A 9 5.70 -3.45 49.27
N ALA A 10 4.54 -3.22 49.86
CA ALA A 10 3.37 -4.10 49.74
C ALA A 10 2.60 -3.91 48.43
N ILE A 11 2.74 -2.78 47.75
CA ILE A 11 2.04 -2.50 46.48
C ILE A 11 2.81 -3.07 45.30
N SER A 12 4.13 -3.21 45.42
CA SER A 12 4.97 -3.79 44.33
C SER A 12 4.84 -5.32 44.23
N ALA A 13 4.35 -6.00 45.28
CA ALA A 13 4.18 -7.46 45.28
C ALA A 13 2.80 -7.94 44.76
N MET A 14 1.83 -7.02 44.59
CA MET A 14 0.51 -7.42 44.09
C MET A 14 0.35 -7.21 42.56
N ILE A 15 1.32 -6.60 41.90
CA ILE A 15 1.26 -6.39 40.44
C ILE A 15 1.87 -7.60 39.67
N SER A 16 2.57 -8.50 40.36
CA SER A 16 3.20 -9.66 39.73
C SER A 16 2.35 -10.95 39.77
N LEU A 17 1.09 -10.88 40.24
CA LEU A 17 0.15 -12.01 40.24
C LEU A 17 -1.14 -11.80 39.46
N SER A 18 -1.22 -10.77 38.61
CA SER A 18 -2.16 -10.82 37.50
C SER A 18 -1.62 -11.83 36.50
N GLY A 19 -1.83 -13.10 36.85
CA GLY A 19 -1.56 -14.22 35.96
C GLY A 19 -2.20 -13.93 34.62
N CYS A 20 -1.49 -14.21 33.57
CA CYS A 20 -2.02 -14.38 32.24
C CYS A 20 -3.27 -15.24 32.34
N HIS A 21 -4.42 -14.61 32.40
CA HIS A 21 -5.64 -15.26 31.98
C HIS A 21 -5.47 -15.36 30.45
N GLU A 22 -4.89 -16.46 30.02
CA GLU A 22 -5.02 -16.88 28.64
C GLU A 22 -6.52 -17.01 28.41
N ASP A 23 -7.08 -16.04 27.70
CA ASP A 23 -8.45 -16.14 27.23
C ASP A 23 -8.49 -17.40 26.34
N PRO A 24 -9.23 -18.47 26.71
CA PRO A 24 -9.24 -19.71 25.95
C PRO A 24 -9.84 -19.56 24.54
N THR A 25 -10.30 -18.36 24.19
CA THR A 25 -10.80 -18.01 22.85
C THR A 25 -9.74 -17.35 21.95
N TYR A 26 -8.51 -17.06 22.46
CA TYR A 26 -7.45 -16.51 21.62
C TYR A 26 -6.82 -17.63 20.80
N VAL A 27 -7.40 -17.91 19.64
CA VAL A 27 -6.78 -18.74 18.61
C VAL A 27 -5.67 -17.89 18.00
N ASP A 28 -4.42 -18.14 18.38
CA ASP A 28 -3.25 -17.52 17.77
C ASP A 28 -3.24 -17.85 16.27
N SER A 29 -3.72 -16.91 15.46
CA SER A 29 -3.80 -17.09 14.01
C SER A 29 -2.39 -17.39 13.50
N TYR A 30 -2.23 -18.42 12.65
CA TYR A 30 -0.96 -18.79 12.04
C TYR A 30 -0.21 -17.56 11.49
N PHE A 31 -0.93 -16.64 10.85
CA PHE A 31 -0.38 -15.42 10.24
C PHE A 31 -0.12 -14.27 11.23
N GLN A 32 -0.42 -14.43 12.52
CA GLN A 32 -0.06 -13.49 13.59
C GLN A 32 1.26 -13.84 14.26
N ARG A 33 1.76 -15.07 14.08
CA ARG A 33 3.04 -15.52 14.63
C ARG A 33 4.18 -14.76 14.00
N GLN A 34 5.02 -14.16 14.82
CA GLN A 34 6.18 -13.36 14.36
C GLN A 34 7.08 -14.16 13.42
N SER A 35 7.38 -15.42 13.73
CA SER A 35 8.22 -16.30 12.91
C SER A 35 7.63 -16.55 11.52
N VAL A 36 6.30 -16.69 11.42
CA VAL A 36 5.60 -16.86 10.13
C VAL A 36 5.65 -15.55 9.31
N ILE A 37 5.39 -14.42 9.96
CA ILE A 37 5.48 -13.11 9.29
C ILE A 37 6.89 -12.85 8.78
N GLU A 38 7.92 -13.18 9.57
CA GLU A 38 9.32 -13.03 9.18
C GLU A 38 9.66 -13.93 7.99
N GLU A 39 9.29 -15.21 8.04
CA GLU A 39 9.52 -16.16 6.95
C GLU A 39 8.85 -15.69 5.64
N LEU A 40 7.55 -15.37 5.69
CA LEU A 40 6.79 -14.93 4.52
C LEU A 40 7.32 -13.60 3.94
N SER A 41 7.68 -12.65 4.81
CA SER A 41 8.23 -11.36 4.36
C SER A 41 9.60 -11.53 3.70
N ASN A 42 10.45 -12.40 4.23
CA ASN A 42 11.77 -12.67 3.67
C ASN A 42 11.68 -13.47 2.35
N GLU A 43 10.65 -14.28 2.19
CA GLU A 43 10.38 -14.97 0.93
C GLU A 43 9.94 -14.01 -0.18
N LEU A 44 9.06 -13.05 0.14
CA LEU A 44 8.64 -12.01 -0.79
C LEU A 44 9.74 -10.99 -1.10
N LYS A 45 10.76 -10.86 -0.24
CA LYS A 45 11.83 -9.88 -0.41
C LYS A 45 12.53 -10.05 -1.76
N GLY A 46 12.51 -9.00 -2.57
CA GLY A 46 13.17 -9.02 -3.87
C GLY A 46 12.67 -7.94 -4.83
N GLN A 47 13.26 -7.96 -6.01
CA GLN A 47 12.85 -7.09 -7.12
C GLN A 47 12.00 -7.87 -8.11
N TYR A 48 10.97 -7.22 -8.61
CA TYR A 48 9.98 -7.80 -9.50
C TYR A 48 9.64 -6.84 -10.63
N SER A 49 9.12 -7.39 -11.72
CA SER A 49 8.50 -6.62 -12.79
C SER A 49 7.13 -7.18 -13.13
N SER A 50 6.24 -6.33 -13.59
CA SER A 50 4.92 -6.75 -14.04
C SER A 50 4.28 -5.72 -14.97
N ILE A 51 3.20 -6.12 -15.63
CA ILE A 51 2.43 -5.24 -16.52
C ILE A 51 1.78 -4.14 -15.69
N PHE A 52 1.94 -2.90 -16.12
CA PHE A 52 1.31 -1.72 -15.54
C PHE A 52 0.11 -1.28 -16.37
N ILE A 53 -1.06 -1.26 -15.76
CA ILE A 53 -2.32 -0.88 -16.42
C ILE A 53 -2.95 0.28 -15.65
N PRO A 54 -2.69 1.52 -16.05
CA PRO A 54 -3.43 2.66 -15.54
C PRO A 54 -4.79 2.74 -16.23
N VAL A 55 -5.82 3.03 -15.44
CA VAL A 55 -7.17 3.32 -15.90
C VAL A 55 -7.53 4.69 -15.36
N ILE A 56 -7.48 5.70 -16.20
CA ILE A 56 -7.65 7.09 -15.81
C ILE A 56 -8.72 7.73 -16.71
N TYR A 57 -9.83 8.16 -16.10
CA TYR A 57 -10.92 8.86 -16.75
C TYR A 57 -11.08 10.25 -16.13
N ASN A 58 -11.25 11.26 -16.98
CA ASN A 58 -11.62 12.60 -16.49
C ASN A 58 -13.12 12.68 -16.14
N ALA A 59 -13.55 13.85 -15.66
CA ALA A 59 -14.96 14.08 -15.30
C ALA A 59 -15.93 13.97 -16.51
N SER A 60 -15.44 14.09 -17.73
CA SER A 60 -16.22 13.90 -18.97
C SER A 60 -16.23 12.44 -19.45
N GLN A 61 -15.71 11.51 -18.65
CA GLN A 61 -15.60 10.08 -18.98
C GLN A 61 -14.69 9.80 -20.20
N GLU A 62 -13.78 10.69 -20.50
CA GLU A 62 -12.74 10.45 -21.49
C GLU A 62 -11.60 9.68 -20.86
N GLN A 63 -11.19 8.57 -21.46
CA GLN A 63 -10.07 7.77 -21.02
C GLN A 63 -8.75 8.37 -21.51
N MET A 64 -7.76 8.44 -20.62
CA MET A 64 -6.41 8.85 -20.96
C MET A 64 -5.73 7.79 -21.83
N ASP A 65 -5.14 8.21 -22.94
CA ASP A 65 -4.26 7.34 -23.76
C ASP A 65 -2.87 7.26 -23.14
N TYR A 66 -2.75 6.38 -22.13
CA TYR A 66 -1.49 6.18 -21.42
C TYR A 66 -0.41 5.52 -22.28
N LYS A 67 -0.79 4.75 -23.31
CA LYS A 67 0.18 4.02 -24.12
C LYS A 67 1.07 4.98 -24.93
N SER A 68 0.48 6.05 -25.45
CA SER A 68 1.25 7.08 -26.16
C SER A 68 2.14 7.92 -25.24
N LEU A 69 1.82 7.97 -23.94
CA LEU A 69 2.55 8.75 -22.93
C LEU A 69 3.64 7.95 -22.22
N TRP A 70 3.57 6.61 -22.27
CA TRP A 70 4.55 5.75 -21.61
C TRP A 70 5.92 5.84 -22.30
N LYS A 71 6.97 6.08 -21.50
CA LYS A 71 8.36 6.20 -21.98
C LYS A 71 9.28 5.11 -21.44
N GLY A 72 8.76 4.27 -20.53
CA GLY A 72 9.50 3.17 -19.93
C GLY A 72 9.50 1.89 -20.77
N GLU A 73 9.88 0.81 -20.16
CA GLU A 73 9.91 -0.52 -20.78
C GLU A 73 8.50 -1.01 -21.16
N VAL A 74 8.42 -1.80 -22.22
CA VAL A 74 7.18 -2.42 -22.66
C VAL A 74 7.40 -3.92 -22.92
N THR A 75 6.33 -4.71 -22.80
CA THR A 75 6.31 -6.10 -23.24
C THR A 75 6.42 -6.18 -24.77
N GLU A 76 6.63 -7.39 -25.30
CA GLU A 76 6.59 -7.64 -26.76
C GLU A 76 5.28 -7.18 -27.42
N ASN A 77 4.17 -7.16 -26.65
CA ASN A 77 2.86 -6.69 -27.09
C ASN A 77 2.63 -5.20 -26.81
N GLY A 78 3.67 -4.42 -26.47
CA GLY A 78 3.59 -2.99 -26.23
C GLY A 78 2.84 -2.58 -24.94
N GLN A 79 2.74 -3.47 -23.95
CA GLN A 79 2.15 -3.12 -22.65
C GLN A 79 3.23 -2.57 -21.72
N PRO A 80 2.97 -1.46 -21.00
CA PRO A 80 3.89 -0.90 -20.02
C PRO A 80 4.33 -1.92 -18.97
N ILE A 81 5.61 -1.87 -18.61
CA ILE A 81 6.19 -2.65 -17.51
C ILE A 81 6.56 -1.69 -16.39
N ILE A 82 6.24 -2.06 -15.17
CA ILE A 82 6.69 -1.37 -13.97
C ILE A 82 7.54 -2.31 -13.11
N HIS A 83 8.58 -1.76 -12.52
CA HIS A 83 9.42 -2.45 -11.56
C HIS A 83 8.97 -2.11 -10.13
N TYR A 84 9.12 -3.07 -9.24
CA TYR A 84 8.82 -2.87 -7.84
C TYR A 84 9.66 -3.78 -6.94
N THR A 85 9.84 -3.35 -5.69
CA THR A 85 10.67 -4.04 -4.72
C THR A 85 9.87 -4.33 -3.47
N PHE A 86 9.86 -5.60 -3.03
CA PHE A 86 9.37 -5.96 -1.70
C PHE A 86 10.50 -5.84 -0.68
N GLY A 87 10.27 -5.11 0.39
CA GLY A 87 11.09 -5.14 1.60
C GLY A 87 10.90 -6.44 2.37
N GLY A 88 11.89 -6.79 3.20
CA GLY A 88 11.79 -7.94 4.10
C GLY A 88 11.02 -7.60 5.38
N TYR A 89 11.17 -8.46 6.39
CA TYR A 89 10.44 -8.37 7.65
C TYR A 89 10.54 -7.01 8.35
N GLU A 90 11.72 -6.41 8.41
CA GLU A 90 11.94 -5.13 9.10
C GLU A 90 11.31 -3.94 8.36
N ASN A 91 11.14 -4.06 7.06
CA ASN A 91 10.52 -3.04 6.22
C ASN A 91 9.49 -3.68 5.29
N ARG A 92 8.31 -3.97 5.85
CA ARG A 92 7.20 -4.59 5.11
C ARG A 92 6.48 -3.58 4.24
N THR A 93 7.19 -3.12 3.22
CA THR A 93 6.66 -2.25 2.18
C THR A 93 6.93 -2.85 0.80
N VAL A 94 6.03 -2.60 -0.12
CA VAL A 94 6.31 -2.72 -1.55
C VAL A 94 6.51 -1.32 -2.10
N THR A 95 7.61 -1.11 -2.81
CA THR A 95 7.92 0.16 -3.46
C THR A 95 7.78 0.01 -4.96
N LEU A 96 6.77 0.67 -5.53
CA LEU A 96 6.57 0.79 -6.97
C LEU A 96 7.53 1.87 -7.48
N GLN A 97 8.35 1.54 -8.48
CA GLN A 97 9.38 2.43 -8.98
C GLN A 97 8.89 3.26 -10.16
N GLN A 98 9.26 4.53 -10.19
CA GLN A 98 9.02 5.44 -11.32
C GLN A 98 7.56 5.51 -11.78
N VAL A 99 6.61 5.57 -10.82
CA VAL A 99 5.19 5.73 -11.13
C VAL A 99 4.94 7.13 -11.69
N PRO A 100 4.29 7.28 -12.86
CA PRO A 100 4.05 8.59 -13.49
C PRO A 100 2.91 9.36 -12.80
N ILE A 101 3.20 9.96 -11.65
CA ILE A 101 2.24 10.76 -10.85
C ILE A 101 1.69 11.95 -11.67
N SER A 102 2.46 12.48 -12.62
CA SER A 102 2.02 13.53 -13.53
C SER A 102 0.71 13.21 -14.28
N TRP A 103 0.40 11.91 -14.46
CA TRP A 103 -0.83 11.47 -15.12
C TRP A 103 -2.10 11.75 -14.31
N ILE A 104 -1.96 11.94 -12.99
CA ILE A 104 -3.07 12.35 -12.12
C ILE A 104 -3.65 13.72 -12.56
N SER A 105 -2.83 14.57 -13.22
CA SER A 105 -3.28 15.85 -13.76
C SER A 105 -4.52 15.73 -14.64
N PHE A 106 -4.74 14.57 -15.28
CA PHE A 106 -5.88 14.34 -16.17
C PHE A 106 -7.23 14.30 -15.43
N VAL A 107 -7.25 13.96 -14.14
CA VAL A 107 -8.47 13.93 -13.32
C VAL A 107 -8.64 15.18 -12.46
N ILE A 108 -7.65 16.07 -12.40
CA ILE A 108 -7.68 17.27 -11.57
C ILE A 108 -8.55 18.35 -12.22
N LYS A 109 -9.51 18.87 -11.43
CA LYS A 109 -10.45 19.93 -11.90
C LYS A 109 -9.86 21.33 -11.84
N ASP A 110 -9.02 21.62 -10.85
CA ASP A 110 -8.32 22.91 -10.75
C ASP A 110 -7.21 22.96 -11.80
N ILE A 111 -7.35 23.88 -12.77
CA ILE A 111 -6.43 23.98 -13.91
C ILE A 111 -5.01 24.30 -13.47
N LYS A 112 -4.83 25.19 -12.47
CA LYS A 112 -3.48 25.57 -12.01
C LYS A 112 -2.78 24.41 -11.29
N LEU A 113 -3.53 23.69 -10.49
CA LEU A 113 -3.02 22.47 -9.83
C LEU A 113 -2.72 21.39 -10.87
N ALA A 114 -3.60 21.17 -11.85
CA ALA A 114 -3.39 20.20 -12.93
C ALA A 114 -2.12 20.50 -13.74
N GLU A 115 -1.90 21.76 -14.12
CA GLU A 115 -0.68 22.20 -14.82
C GLU A 115 0.58 21.95 -13.98
N ALA A 116 0.53 22.24 -12.68
CA ALA A 116 1.66 21.99 -11.79
C ALA A 116 1.96 20.49 -11.62
N VAL A 117 0.91 19.67 -11.46
CA VAL A 117 1.05 18.19 -11.32
C VAL A 117 1.56 17.58 -12.61
N LYS A 118 1.17 18.07 -13.78
CA LYS A 118 1.63 17.59 -15.09
C LYS A 118 3.15 17.69 -15.26
N LEU A 119 3.81 18.58 -14.53
CA LEU A 119 5.26 18.79 -14.59
C LEU A 119 6.03 17.92 -13.57
N LEU A 120 5.35 17.12 -12.77
CA LEU A 120 6.00 16.26 -11.81
C LEU A 120 6.82 15.16 -12.51
N PRO A 121 7.97 14.81 -11.96
CA PRO A 121 8.70 13.62 -12.37
C PRO A 121 7.95 12.35 -11.96
N ASP A 122 8.42 11.21 -12.40
CA ASP A 122 7.97 9.92 -11.90
C ASP A 122 8.42 9.74 -10.44
N TYR A 123 7.60 9.07 -9.64
CA TYR A 123 7.80 8.90 -8.20
C TYR A 123 7.83 7.44 -7.79
N ASP A 124 8.63 7.14 -6.79
CA ASP A 124 8.56 5.87 -6.09
C ASP A 124 7.44 5.92 -5.06
N ILE A 125 6.51 4.96 -5.13
CA ILE A 125 5.38 4.87 -4.19
C ILE A 125 5.59 3.67 -3.28
N SER A 126 5.71 3.92 -1.97
CA SER A 126 5.83 2.87 -0.97
C SER A 126 4.46 2.56 -0.33
N ILE A 127 4.10 1.28 -0.32
CA ILE A 127 2.83 0.76 0.18
C ILE A 127 3.13 -0.27 1.26
N PRO A 128 2.73 -0.05 2.52
CA PRO A 128 2.87 -1.06 3.54
C PRO A 128 2.02 -2.29 3.23
N TYR A 129 2.51 -3.48 3.60
CA TYR A 129 1.75 -4.72 3.49
C TYR A 129 1.77 -5.51 4.79
N SER A 130 0.78 -6.37 4.95
CA SER A 130 0.64 -7.28 6.08
C SER A 130 0.08 -8.62 5.60
N PHE A 131 0.10 -9.61 6.51
CA PHE A 131 -0.50 -10.92 6.27
C PHE A 131 -1.69 -11.11 7.21
N ALA A 132 -2.70 -11.82 6.73
CA ALA A 132 -3.83 -12.26 7.53
C ALA A 132 -4.32 -13.63 7.04
N SER A 133 -5.13 -14.31 7.85
CA SER A 133 -5.85 -15.49 7.39
C SER A 133 -6.88 -15.09 6.32
N SER A 134 -7.06 -15.93 5.30
CA SER A 134 -8.13 -15.74 4.32
C SER A 134 -9.49 -16.20 4.88
N ASP A 135 -9.50 -17.14 5.81
CA ASP A 135 -10.69 -17.75 6.39
C ASP A 135 -10.89 -17.22 7.81
N GLU A 136 -11.92 -16.40 8.01
CA GLU A 136 -12.28 -15.85 9.33
C GLU A 136 -13.12 -16.84 10.17
N GLU A 137 -13.66 -17.90 9.56
CA GLU A 137 -14.72 -18.73 10.18
C GLU A 137 -14.31 -20.14 10.63
N THR A 138 -13.17 -20.66 10.23
CA THR A 138 -12.76 -22.01 10.64
C THR A 138 -11.71 -21.96 11.72
N GLY A 139 -12.03 -22.42 12.93
CA GLY A 139 -11.13 -22.51 14.09
C GLY A 139 -9.96 -23.49 13.94
N GLU A 140 -9.71 -24.01 12.75
CA GLU A 140 -8.50 -24.70 12.38
C GLU A 140 -7.48 -23.66 11.89
N ALA A 141 -6.21 -23.85 12.21
CA ALA A 141 -5.12 -23.00 11.75
C ALA A 141 -4.99 -23.11 10.21
N SER A 142 -5.89 -22.41 9.50
CA SER A 142 -5.87 -22.37 8.05
C SER A 142 -4.54 -21.81 7.59
N LYS A 143 -3.86 -22.50 6.70
CA LYS A 143 -2.65 -22.03 6.03
C LYS A 143 -2.95 -21.21 4.77
N MET A 144 -4.23 -20.99 4.49
CA MET A 144 -4.68 -20.05 3.49
C MET A 144 -4.54 -18.63 4.02
N GLY A 145 -3.60 -17.89 3.48
CA GLY A 145 -3.30 -16.52 3.84
C GLY A 145 -3.67 -15.51 2.78
N LYS A 146 -3.69 -14.25 3.16
CA LYS A 146 -3.81 -13.13 2.24
C LYS A 146 -2.75 -12.08 2.53
N ILE A 147 -2.17 -11.52 1.46
CA ILE A 147 -1.40 -10.29 1.53
C ILE A 147 -2.39 -9.13 1.45
N ILE A 148 -2.32 -8.22 2.41
CA ILE A 148 -3.16 -7.02 2.48
C ILE A 148 -2.25 -5.82 2.26
N TYR A 149 -2.57 -4.99 1.29
CA TYR A 149 -1.87 -3.74 1.01
C TYR A 149 -2.60 -2.58 1.69
N SER A 150 -1.85 -1.73 2.39
CA SER A 150 -2.42 -0.58 3.10
C SER A 150 -2.59 0.63 2.19
N ASP A 151 -3.48 1.52 2.57
CA ASP A 151 -3.63 2.83 1.92
C ASP A 151 -2.31 3.61 1.97
N SER A 152 -2.05 4.41 0.94
CA SER A 152 -0.81 5.18 0.81
C SER A 152 -1.10 6.65 0.52
N LYS A 153 -0.26 7.53 1.07
CA LYS A 153 -0.28 8.97 0.77
C LYS A 153 1.04 9.36 0.14
N VAL A 154 0.98 9.96 -1.04
CA VAL A 154 2.16 10.44 -1.76
C VAL A 154 2.26 11.95 -1.57
N PRO A 155 3.20 12.45 -0.74
CA PRO A 155 3.41 13.86 -0.54
C PRO A 155 4.28 14.44 -1.66
N VAL A 156 3.85 15.58 -2.22
CA VAL A 156 4.64 16.36 -3.18
C VAL A 156 4.58 17.84 -2.81
N THR A 157 5.67 18.54 -3.06
CA THR A 157 5.70 20.00 -2.91
C THR A 157 5.59 20.63 -4.28
N LEU A 158 4.56 21.46 -4.48
CA LEU A 158 4.28 22.14 -5.74
C LEU A 158 4.29 23.65 -5.58
N ASN A 159 4.76 24.34 -6.64
CA ASN A 159 4.67 25.79 -6.74
C ASN A 159 3.60 26.14 -7.77
N TYR A 160 2.46 26.67 -7.34
CA TYR A 160 1.42 27.19 -8.24
C TYR A 160 0.64 28.32 -7.58
N GLY A 161 -0.05 29.15 -8.38
CA GLY A 161 -0.77 30.31 -7.85
C GLY A 161 0.10 31.31 -7.09
N GLY A 162 1.42 31.31 -7.34
CA GLY A 162 2.38 32.21 -6.67
C GLY A 162 2.79 31.77 -5.26
N LYS A 163 2.46 30.56 -4.83
CA LYS A 163 2.79 29.97 -3.53
C LYS A 163 3.31 28.56 -3.65
N GLN A 164 4.05 28.14 -2.64
CA GLN A 164 4.43 26.74 -2.43
C GLN A 164 3.34 26.03 -1.62
N HIS A 165 2.95 24.85 -2.06
CA HIS A 165 1.91 24.03 -1.45
C HIS A 165 2.42 22.62 -1.18
N LEU A 166 2.01 22.04 -0.04
CA LEU A 166 2.12 20.61 0.20
C LEU A 166 0.86 19.92 -0.35
N VAL A 167 1.05 19.10 -1.37
CA VAL A 167 -0.03 18.31 -1.99
C VAL A 167 0.13 16.85 -1.61
N LEU A 168 -0.95 16.23 -1.13
CA LEU A 168 -0.99 14.81 -0.82
C LEU A 168 -1.96 14.12 -1.76
N PHE A 169 -1.49 13.14 -2.52
CA PHE A 169 -2.33 12.22 -3.27
C PHE A 169 -2.67 11.04 -2.36
N ASN A 170 -3.94 10.91 -1.99
CA ASN A 170 -4.42 9.87 -1.08
C ASN A 170 -4.94 8.69 -1.89
N PHE A 171 -4.20 7.56 -1.83
CA PHE A 171 -4.55 6.32 -2.52
C PHE A 171 -5.11 5.31 -1.53
N LYS A 172 -6.22 4.67 -1.92
CA LYS A 172 -6.70 3.44 -1.33
C LYS A 172 -6.11 2.26 -2.08
N CYS A 173 -5.69 1.23 -1.35
CA CYS A 173 -5.22 -0.01 -1.93
C CYS A 173 -6.19 -1.16 -1.60
N PRO A 174 -7.24 -1.38 -2.42
CA PRO A 174 -8.27 -2.39 -2.13
C PRO A 174 -7.80 -3.82 -2.42
N SER A 175 -6.62 -3.97 -3.01
CA SER A 175 -6.14 -5.28 -3.45
C SER A 175 -5.74 -6.16 -2.28
N GLN A 176 -6.14 -7.40 -2.39
CA GLN A 176 -5.73 -8.50 -1.52
C GLN A 176 -5.32 -9.66 -2.42
N PHE A 177 -4.36 -10.44 -1.99
CA PHE A 177 -3.92 -11.63 -2.70
C PHE A 177 -3.93 -12.84 -1.78
N VAL A 178 -4.75 -13.84 -2.11
CA VAL A 178 -4.86 -15.10 -1.35
C VAL A 178 -3.79 -16.07 -1.82
N PHE A 179 -3.10 -16.70 -0.89
CA PHE A 179 -2.06 -17.70 -1.13
C PHE A 179 -2.17 -18.86 -0.14
N ASP A 180 -1.61 -19.99 -0.51
CA ASP A 180 -1.47 -21.16 0.35
C ASP A 180 -0.04 -21.16 0.93
N ALA A 181 0.09 -21.04 2.25
CA ALA A 181 1.40 -20.99 2.90
C ALA A 181 2.22 -22.29 2.78
N ASP A 182 1.61 -23.40 2.39
CA ASP A 182 2.32 -24.65 2.08
C ASP A 182 2.82 -24.72 0.63
N LYS A 183 2.36 -23.82 -0.23
CA LYS A 183 2.79 -23.75 -1.63
C LYS A 183 3.76 -22.60 -1.84
N ARG A 184 5.01 -22.93 -2.10
CA ARG A 184 6.10 -21.96 -2.28
C ARG A 184 6.64 -21.97 -3.72
N PRO A 185 7.17 -20.86 -4.23
CA PRO A 185 7.20 -19.51 -3.62
C PRO A 185 5.85 -18.81 -3.66
N ILE A 186 5.65 -17.84 -2.73
CA ILE A 186 4.47 -16.99 -2.72
C ILE A 186 4.63 -15.92 -3.80
N SER A 187 3.56 -15.70 -4.57
CA SER A 187 3.50 -14.58 -5.52
C SER A 187 2.94 -13.33 -4.84
N PRO A 188 3.47 -12.12 -5.12
CA PRO A 188 2.91 -10.89 -4.60
C PRO A 188 1.51 -10.55 -5.12
N GLY A 189 1.07 -11.18 -6.21
CA GLY A 189 -0.24 -10.98 -6.79
C GLY A 189 -0.44 -9.60 -7.41
N ARG A 190 -1.72 -9.20 -7.53
CA ARG A 190 -2.12 -7.90 -8.08
C ARG A 190 -2.02 -6.82 -7.03
N ILE A 191 -1.45 -5.65 -7.40
CA ILE A 191 -1.45 -4.44 -6.60
C ILE A 191 -2.25 -3.38 -7.37
N GLN A 192 -3.22 -2.74 -6.71
CA GLN A 192 -4.04 -1.68 -7.29
C GLN A 192 -4.08 -0.49 -6.36
N LEU A 193 -3.75 0.70 -6.88
CA LEU A 193 -3.89 1.97 -6.20
C LEU A 193 -5.06 2.74 -6.82
N GLU A 194 -6.00 3.13 -6.01
CA GLU A 194 -7.15 3.95 -6.39
C GLU A 194 -6.99 5.33 -5.73
N LEU A 195 -6.84 6.37 -6.54
CA LEU A 195 -6.82 7.75 -6.03
C LEU A 195 -8.19 8.11 -5.46
N LYS A 196 -8.25 8.49 -4.19
CA LYS A 196 -9.49 8.85 -3.50
C LYS A 196 -9.66 10.34 -3.29
N SER A 197 -8.57 11.02 -2.99
CA SER A 197 -8.64 12.47 -2.77
C SER A 197 -7.30 13.14 -3.02
N ILE A 198 -7.39 14.44 -3.29
CA ILE A 198 -6.26 15.36 -3.39
C ILE A 198 -6.40 16.36 -2.26
N ILE A 199 -5.37 16.47 -1.46
CA ILE A 199 -5.30 17.32 -0.27
C ILE A 199 -4.22 18.35 -0.52
N VAL A 200 -4.56 19.63 -0.33
CA VAL A 200 -3.60 20.75 -0.44
C VAL A 200 -3.57 21.47 0.90
N ASP A 201 -2.38 21.61 1.48
CA ASP A 201 -2.18 22.29 2.77
C ASP A 201 -3.16 21.81 3.87
N ASN A 202 -3.35 20.49 3.96
CA ASN A 202 -4.27 19.78 4.86
C ASN A 202 -5.78 19.98 4.57
N VAL A 203 -6.14 20.56 3.42
CA VAL A 203 -7.55 20.70 2.99
C VAL A 203 -7.81 19.77 1.81
N ILE A 204 -8.88 18.99 1.89
CA ILE A 204 -9.34 18.19 0.74
C ILE A 204 -9.89 19.16 -0.31
N VAL A 205 -9.17 19.28 -1.44
CA VAL A 205 -9.58 20.16 -2.54
C VAL A 205 -10.37 19.43 -3.61
N GLN A 206 -10.19 18.10 -3.68
CA GLN A 206 -10.95 17.26 -4.61
C GLN A 206 -11.08 15.84 -4.06
N GLU A 207 -12.29 15.29 -4.10
CA GLU A 207 -12.58 13.87 -3.96
C GLU A 207 -12.74 13.24 -5.33
N ILE A 208 -12.20 12.02 -5.48
CA ILE A 208 -12.28 11.22 -6.71
C ILE A 208 -13.24 10.06 -6.39
N ASN A 209 -14.50 10.23 -6.79
CA ASN A 209 -15.59 9.31 -6.43
C ASN A 209 -16.09 8.47 -7.61
N GLY A 210 -15.22 8.13 -8.54
CA GLY A 210 -15.61 7.41 -9.74
C GLY A 210 -16.48 8.30 -10.67
N TYR A 211 -17.51 7.75 -11.24
CA TYR A 211 -18.37 8.24 -12.30
C TYR A 211 -18.53 9.77 -12.49
N LEU A 212 -18.61 10.58 -11.42
CA LEU A 212 -18.82 12.05 -11.52
C LEU A 212 -17.54 12.86 -11.28
N GLY A 213 -16.50 12.27 -10.71
CA GLY A 213 -15.26 12.96 -10.34
C GLY A 213 -14.06 12.61 -11.21
N GLY A 214 -14.25 11.72 -12.18
CA GLY A 214 -13.17 11.01 -12.83
C GLY A 214 -12.75 9.78 -12.02
N GLU A 215 -11.93 8.94 -12.61
CA GLU A 215 -11.40 7.74 -11.99
C GLU A 215 -9.89 7.67 -12.22
N CYS A 216 -9.15 7.25 -11.22
CA CYS A 216 -7.71 7.05 -11.36
C CYS A 216 -7.28 5.78 -10.61
N PHE A 217 -7.06 4.73 -11.38
CA PHE A 217 -6.54 3.44 -10.91
C PHE A 217 -5.19 3.19 -11.53
N LEU A 218 -4.19 2.92 -10.68
CA LEU A 218 -2.87 2.46 -11.08
C LEU A 218 -2.75 1.00 -10.67
N SER A 219 -2.72 0.10 -11.63
CA SER A 219 -2.75 -1.33 -11.37
C SER A 219 -1.51 -2.03 -11.89
N ILE A 220 -0.93 -2.89 -11.08
CA ILE A 220 0.07 -3.87 -11.46
C ILE A 220 -0.65 -5.19 -11.63
N MET A 221 -0.59 -5.77 -12.82
CA MET A 221 -1.33 -6.97 -13.19
C MET A 221 -0.46 -7.92 -14.00
N GLY A 222 -0.74 -9.20 -13.84
CA GLY A 222 -0.14 -10.25 -14.64
C GLY A 222 0.84 -11.11 -13.86
N LYS A 223 1.55 -11.98 -14.61
CA LYS A 223 2.56 -12.85 -14.02
C LYS A 223 3.71 -11.98 -13.51
N THR A 224 4.01 -12.12 -12.24
CA THR A 224 5.13 -11.46 -11.62
C THR A 224 6.38 -12.28 -11.88
N ASP A 225 7.30 -11.73 -12.63
CA ASP A 225 8.60 -12.35 -12.87
C ASP A 225 9.63 -11.74 -11.91
N PRO A 226 10.30 -12.54 -11.05
CA PRO A 226 11.39 -12.03 -10.26
C PRO A 226 12.51 -11.58 -11.19
N ILE A 227 12.94 -10.33 -11.03
CA ILE A 227 14.16 -9.85 -11.68
C ILE A 227 15.30 -10.55 -10.94
N SER A 228 16.02 -11.42 -11.62
CA SER A 228 17.04 -12.34 -11.09
C SER A 228 17.72 -11.89 -9.80
N LYS A 229 17.76 -12.82 -8.84
CA LYS A 229 18.52 -12.65 -7.59
C LYS A 229 20.01 -12.50 -7.86
#